data_3c8eeb686597d2debaf535d37987fe8f
#
_entry.id   3c8eeb686597d2debaf535d37987fe8f
#
_cell.length_a   1.000
_cell.length_b   1.000
_cell.length_c   1.000
_cell.angle_alpha   90.00
_cell.angle_beta   90.00
_cell.angle_gamma   90.00
#
_symmetry.space_group_name_H-M   'P 1'
#
loop_
_entity.id
_entity.type
_entity.pdbx_description
1 polymer ?
#
loop_
_entity_poly.entity_id
_entity_poly.type
_entity_poly.pdbx_seq_one_letter_code
_entity_poly.pdbx_strand_id
1 'polypeptide(L)'
;FAEGYNQALKHIGHEYTVLLNSDVEVTPGWLDAPIAALDADKTIAGVQPKIRAQRNKEYFEYAGAAGGYMDRYGYPYCRGRVLHVVEKDAGQYDTPADLLWATGACLFVRTATYKEVGGLDAGFFAHQEEIDLCWRLRSRGYRLVCTPSSVVYHVGGATLNVESPRKTFLNFRNNLLMLYKNLPEKDLKHVMHARFWLDYIAAAKFLLTGHYPNARAVYEARKAFHELK
;
A
#
# COMPACT_ATOMS: atom_id res chain seq x y z
N PHE A 1 2.74 -13.49 4.14
CA PHE A 1 1.74 -12.82 3.29
C PHE A 1 2.22 -12.79 1.83
N ALA A 2 3.26 -12.05 1.49
CA ALA A 2 3.76 -11.88 0.13
C ALA A 2 4.07 -13.22 -0.57
N GLU A 3 4.81 -14.12 0.09
CA GLU A 3 5.16 -15.43 -0.45
C GLU A 3 3.93 -16.29 -0.73
N GLY A 4 2.89 -16.24 0.13
CA GLY A 4 1.64 -16.97 -0.10
C GLY A 4 0.96 -16.57 -1.40
N TYR A 5 0.86 -15.26 -1.69
CA TYR A 5 0.33 -14.77 -2.96
C TYR A 5 1.20 -15.19 -4.14
N ASN A 6 2.53 -15.08 -4.03
CA ASN A 6 3.44 -15.47 -5.10
C ASN A 6 3.31 -16.96 -5.44
N GLN A 7 3.18 -17.84 -4.45
CA GLN A 7 2.97 -19.27 -4.68
C GLN A 7 1.62 -19.51 -5.34
N ALA A 8 0.53 -18.91 -4.85
CA ALA A 8 -0.79 -19.05 -5.44
C ALA A 8 -0.83 -18.60 -6.91
N LEU A 9 -0.21 -17.45 -7.23
CA LEU A 9 -0.22 -16.90 -8.58
C LEU A 9 0.59 -17.74 -9.61
N LYS A 10 1.47 -18.63 -9.17
CA LYS A 10 2.13 -19.58 -10.08
C LYS A 10 1.12 -20.51 -10.78
N HIS A 11 0.03 -20.84 -10.09
CA HIS A 11 -1.01 -21.74 -10.57
C HIS A 11 -2.17 -21.01 -11.28
N ILE A 12 -2.15 -19.68 -11.34
CA ILE A 12 -3.21 -18.88 -11.99
C ILE A 12 -2.80 -18.56 -13.41
N GLY A 13 -3.67 -18.99 -14.38
CA GLY A 13 -3.51 -18.73 -15.82
C GLY A 13 -4.49 -17.68 -16.37
N HIS A 14 -5.35 -17.09 -15.54
CA HIS A 14 -6.32 -16.09 -15.97
C HIS A 14 -5.66 -14.75 -16.28
N GLU A 15 -6.29 -13.96 -17.15
CA GLU A 15 -5.77 -12.64 -17.57
C GLU A 15 -5.67 -11.67 -16.41
N TYR A 16 -6.67 -11.67 -15.53
CA TYR A 16 -6.72 -10.82 -14.35
C TYR A 16 -6.76 -11.65 -13.07
N THR A 17 -6.16 -11.11 -12.03
CA THR A 17 -6.18 -11.67 -10.67
C THR A 17 -6.52 -10.58 -9.69
N VAL A 18 -7.28 -10.91 -8.65
CA VAL A 18 -7.56 -10.01 -7.54
C VAL A 18 -6.81 -10.47 -6.30
N LEU A 19 -5.92 -9.63 -5.78
CA LEU A 19 -5.41 -9.78 -4.43
C LEU A 19 -6.49 -9.24 -3.50
N LEU A 20 -7.07 -10.10 -2.67
CA LEU A 20 -8.22 -9.78 -1.83
C LEU A 20 -7.98 -10.27 -0.40
N ASN A 21 -8.11 -9.39 0.56
CA ASN A 21 -8.04 -9.77 1.97
C ASN A 21 -9.32 -10.52 2.38
N SER A 22 -9.17 -11.46 3.31
CA SER A 22 -10.28 -12.27 3.81
C SER A 22 -11.31 -11.50 4.64
N ASP A 23 -10.99 -10.27 5.06
CA ASP A 23 -11.86 -9.36 5.82
C ASP A 23 -12.44 -8.22 4.98
N VAL A 24 -12.58 -8.46 3.66
CA VAL A 24 -13.23 -7.55 2.71
C VAL A 24 -14.64 -8.05 2.40
N GLU A 25 -15.64 -7.18 2.56
CA GLU A 25 -17.02 -7.35 2.11
C GLU A 25 -17.18 -6.69 0.74
N VAL A 26 -17.54 -7.46 -0.27
CA VAL A 26 -17.75 -6.98 -1.64
C VAL A 26 -19.20 -6.58 -1.89
N THR A 27 -19.44 -5.66 -2.85
CA THR A 27 -20.77 -5.23 -3.26
C THR A 27 -21.18 -5.88 -4.59
N PRO A 28 -22.50 -5.97 -4.91
CA PRO A 28 -22.92 -6.43 -6.23
C PRO A 28 -22.26 -5.62 -7.36
N GLY A 29 -21.77 -6.30 -8.40
CA GLY A 29 -21.12 -5.67 -9.56
C GLY A 29 -19.73 -5.07 -9.28
N TRP A 30 -19.11 -5.35 -8.15
CA TRP A 30 -17.78 -4.78 -7.79
C TRP A 30 -16.64 -5.12 -8.76
N LEU A 31 -16.80 -6.18 -9.56
CA LEU A 31 -15.83 -6.59 -10.58
C LEU A 31 -15.94 -5.76 -11.87
N ASP A 32 -17.12 -5.21 -12.19
CA ASP A 32 -17.43 -4.71 -13.52
C ASP A 32 -16.53 -3.52 -13.92
N ALA A 33 -16.47 -2.48 -13.11
CA ALA A 33 -15.68 -1.30 -13.41
C ALA A 33 -14.16 -1.54 -13.41
N PRO A 34 -13.57 -2.31 -12.46
CA PRO A 34 -12.16 -2.65 -12.51
C PRO A 34 -11.79 -3.48 -13.75
N ILE A 35 -12.59 -4.46 -14.14
CA ILE A 35 -12.32 -5.29 -15.32
C ILE A 35 -12.46 -4.44 -16.58
N ALA A 36 -13.53 -3.65 -16.71
CA ALA A 36 -13.71 -2.75 -17.84
C ALA A 36 -12.54 -1.76 -18.02
N ALA A 37 -11.98 -1.24 -16.92
CA ALA A 37 -10.81 -0.37 -16.97
C ALA A 37 -9.55 -1.11 -17.49
N LEU A 38 -9.33 -2.35 -17.04
CA LEU A 38 -8.24 -3.19 -17.52
C LEU A 38 -8.41 -3.56 -19.01
N ASP A 39 -9.63 -3.84 -19.45
CA ASP A 39 -9.92 -4.18 -20.85
C ASP A 39 -9.72 -2.98 -21.78
N ALA A 40 -10.14 -1.80 -21.37
CA ALA A 40 -10.12 -0.58 -22.17
C ALA A 40 -8.70 -0.04 -22.39
N ASP A 41 -7.77 -0.24 -21.45
CA ASP A 41 -6.42 0.32 -21.53
C ASP A 41 -5.37 -0.70 -21.10
N LYS A 42 -4.58 -1.20 -22.05
CA LYS A 42 -3.51 -2.19 -21.78
C LYS A 42 -2.31 -1.63 -21.01
N THR A 43 -2.20 -0.31 -20.86
CA THR A 43 -1.18 0.31 -20.01
C THR A 43 -1.55 0.25 -18.53
N ILE A 44 -2.81 -0.01 -18.19
CA ILE A 44 -3.25 -0.22 -16.80
C ILE A 44 -2.86 -1.63 -16.37
N ALA A 45 -1.95 -1.72 -15.39
CA ALA A 45 -1.53 -2.98 -14.78
C ALA A 45 -2.26 -3.30 -13.49
N GLY A 46 -2.81 -2.30 -12.81
CA GLY A 46 -3.54 -2.50 -11.56
C GLY A 46 -4.68 -1.51 -11.36
N VAL A 47 -5.75 -2.00 -10.73
CA VAL A 47 -6.95 -1.22 -10.42
C VAL A 47 -7.35 -1.44 -8.96
N GLN A 48 -7.67 -0.36 -8.27
CA GLN A 48 -8.23 -0.38 -6.93
C GLN A 48 -9.67 0.15 -6.96
N PRO A 49 -10.65 -0.55 -6.36
CA PRO A 49 -11.97 0.03 -6.08
C PRO A 49 -11.88 1.10 -4.99
N LYS A 50 -12.93 1.85 -4.78
CA LYS A 50 -13.10 2.68 -3.59
C LYS A 50 -13.26 1.78 -2.36
N ILE A 51 -12.45 1.98 -1.32
CA ILE A 51 -12.49 1.17 -0.10
C ILE A 51 -13.04 2.00 1.04
N ARG A 52 -14.14 1.54 1.60
CA ARG A 52 -14.80 2.13 2.76
C ARG A 52 -14.61 1.26 4.00
N ALA A 53 -14.72 1.87 5.17
CA ALA A 53 -14.64 1.17 6.43
C ALA A 53 -15.90 0.28 6.62
N GLN A 54 -15.72 -1.01 6.88
CA GLN A 54 -16.84 -1.94 7.08
C GLN A 54 -17.67 -1.59 8.33
N ARG A 55 -17.01 -1.15 9.40
CA ARG A 55 -17.66 -0.77 10.67
C ARG A 55 -18.36 0.59 10.61
N ASN A 56 -17.99 1.44 9.68
CA ASN A 56 -18.60 2.75 9.48
C ASN A 56 -18.61 3.07 7.97
N LYS A 57 -19.60 2.56 7.27
CA LYS A 57 -19.70 2.56 5.81
C LYS A 57 -19.81 3.96 5.18
N GLU A 58 -19.96 5.01 5.98
CA GLU A 58 -19.95 6.39 5.50
C GLU A 58 -18.52 6.98 5.38
N TYR A 59 -17.52 6.31 5.95
CA TYR A 59 -16.13 6.77 5.96
C TYR A 59 -15.25 5.92 5.06
N PHE A 60 -14.19 6.53 4.54
CA PHE A 60 -13.13 5.79 3.87
C PHE A 60 -12.44 4.82 4.83
N GLU A 61 -11.84 3.78 4.27
CA GLU A 61 -10.99 2.88 5.05
C GLU A 61 -9.59 3.50 5.21
N TYR A 62 -8.92 3.17 6.31
CA TYR A 62 -7.64 3.77 6.70
C TYR A 62 -6.49 3.46 5.71
N ALA A 63 -6.41 2.23 5.20
CA ALA A 63 -5.25 1.74 4.44
C ALA A 63 -5.57 1.54 2.95
N GLY A 64 -6.02 2.56 2.26
CA GLY A 64 -6.30 2.47 0.82
C GLY A 64 -7.31 3.49 0.34
N ALA A 65 -8.39 3.69 1.10
CA ALA A 65 -9.38 4.72 0.84
C ALA A 65 -9.78 4.81 -0.66
N ALA A 66 -9.58 5.96 -1.31
CA ALA A 66 -9.82 6.17 -2.73
C ALA A 66 -8.51 6.23 -3.55
N GLY A 67 -7.49 5.47 -3.11
CA GLY A 67 -6.20 5.34 -3.81
C GLY A 67 -5.03 6.06 -3.15
N GLY A 68 -3.85 5.54 -3.35
CA GLY A 68 -2.63 5.89 -2.64
C GLY A 68 -1.66 6.77 -3.43
N TYR A 69 -1.02 7.65 -2.69
CA TYR A 69 0.07 8.54 -3.12
C TYR A 69 1.22 8.50 -2.13
N MET A 70 2.28 9.21 -2.42
CA MET A 70 3.47 9.28 -1.59
C MET A 70 4.02 10.70 -1.61
N ASP A 71 4.51 11.18 -0.48
CA ASP A 71 5.20 12.45 -0.43
C ASP A 71 6.65 12.33 -0.93
N ARG A 72 7.34 13.45 -1.04
CA ARG A 72 8.74 13.51 -1.51
C ARG A 72 9.75 12.77 -0.64
N TYR A 73 9.37 12.38 0.57
CA TYR A 73 10.21 11.63 1.50
C TYR A 73 9.80 10.17 1.63
N GLY A 74 8.82 9.74 0.82
CA GLY A 74 8.36 8.36 0.77
C GLY A 74 7.34 7.97 1.83
N TYR A 75 6.66 8.92 2.46
CA TYR A 75 5.55 8.61 3.36
C TYR A 75 4.26 8.41 2.56
N PRO A 76 3.62 7.24 2.66
CA PRO A 76 2.39 6.97 1.91
C PRO A 76 1.18 7.66 2.56
N TYR A 77 0.33 8.23 1.72
CA TYR A 77 -0.98 8.77 2.09
C TYR A 77 -2.04 8.38 1.06
N CYS A 78 -3.32 8.59 1.37
CA CYS A 78 -4.43 8.24 0.48
C CYS A 78 -5.37 9.40 0.26
N ARG A 79 -6.06 9.42 -0.87
CA ARG A 79 -7.26 10.25 -1.03
C ARG A 79 -8.32 9.73 -0.06
N GLY A 80 -8.80 10.59 0.83
CA GLY A 80 -9.71 10.23 1.93
C GLY A 80 -9.03 9.90 3.26
N ARG A 81 -7.67 9.94 3.32
CA ARG A 81 -6.95 9.80 4.59
C ARG A 81 -5.61 10.50 4.57
N VAL A 82 -5.40 11.38 5.55
CA VAL A 82 -4.11 12.02 5.83
C VAL A 82 -3.73 11.76 7.28
N LEU A 83 -2.61 11.11 7.50
CA LEU A 83 -2.16 10.63 8.82
C LEU A 83 -3.25 9.76 9.48
N HIS A 84 -3.79 10.21 10.62
CA HIS A 84 -4.84 9.52 11.38
C HIS A 84 -6.25 10.08 11.09
N VAL A 85 -6.36 11.12 10.29
CA VAL A 85 -7.64 11.72 9.90
C VAL A 85 -8.19 10.98 8.69
N VAL A 86 -9.35 10.35 8.86
CA VAL A 86 -10.10 9.67 7.81
C VAL A 86 -11.33 10.48 7.47
N GLU A 87 -11.53 10.76 6.18
CA GLU A 87 -12.65 11.56 5.70
C GLU A 87 -13.94 10.74 5.60
N LYS A 88 -15.08 11.43 5.76
CA LYS A 88 -16.37 10.90 5.33
C LYS A 88 -16.42 10.93 3.80
N ASP A 89 -16.95 9.87 3.18
CA ASP A 89 -17.18 9.82 1.74
C ASP A 89 -18.47 10.60 1.40
N ALA A 90 -18.27 11.79 0.87
CA ALA A 90 -19.33 12.67 0.37
C ALA A 90 -19.31 12.76 -1.18
N GLY A 91 -18.67 11.80 -1.86
CA GLY A 91 -18.53 11.81 -3.32
C GLY A 91 -17.34 12.62 -3.84
N GLN A 92 -16.51 13.19 -2.96
CA GLN A 92 -15.37 14.04 -3.34
C GLN A 92 -14.31 13.32 -4.19
N TYR A 93 -14.32 11.98 -4.19
CA TYR A 93 -13.40 11.14 -4.98
C TYR A 93 -14.15 10.16 -5.90
N ASP A 94 -15.31 10.55 -6.44
CA ASP A 94 -16.11 9.72 -7.35
C ASP A 94 -15.61 9.72 -8.80
N THR A 95 -14.54 10.47 -9.08
CA THR A 95 -13.88 10.45 -10.39
C THR A 95 -12.70 9.48 -10.39
N PRO A 96 -12.52 8.66 -11.46
CA PRO A 96 -11.34 7.83 -11.63
C PRO A 96 -10.06 8.67 -11.53
N ALA A 97 -8.99 8.08 -11.01
CA ALA A 97 -7.72 8.76 -10.88
C ALA A 97 -6.54 7.81 -11.01
N ASP A 98 -5.45 8.31 -11.57
CA ASP A 98 -4.16 7.63 -11.53
C ASP A 98 -3.60 7.60 -10.13
N LEU A 99 -3.04 6.45 -9.74
CA LEU A 99 -2.48 6.21 -8.42
C LEU A 99 -0.98 6.03 -8.47
N LEU A 100 -0.31 6.33 -7.37
CA LEU A 100 1.06 5.91 -7.15
C LEU A 100 1.10 4.46 -6.64
N TRP A 101 0.19 4.13 -5.73
CA TRP A 101 0.02 2.77 -5.22
C TRP A 101 -1.44 2.46 -4.93
N ALA A 102 -1.76 1.16 -4.97
CA ALA A 102 -3.04 0.60 -4.63
C ALA A 102 -2.87 -0.38 -3.45
N THR A 103 -3.88 -0.47 -2.59
CA THR A 103 -3.80 -1.31 -1.39
C THR A 103 -3.95 -2.79 -1.70
N GLY A 104 -3.19 -3.63 -1.00
CA GLY A 104 -3.33 -5.08 -1.04
C GLY A 104 -4.64 -5.61 -0.46
N ALA A 105 -5.47 -4.77 0.17
CA ALA A 105 -6.78 -5.19 0.66
C ALA A 105 -7.73 -5.60 -0.48
N CYS A 106 -7.68 -4.87 -1.62
CA CYS A 106 -8.38 -5.23 -2.85
C CYS A 106 -7.67 -4.61 -4.04
N LEU A 107 -6.82 -5.39 -4.70
CA LEU A 107 -6.03 -4.96 -5.85
C LEU A 107 -6.27 -5.91 -7.02
N PHE A 108 -6.90 -5.41 -8.07
CA PHE A 108 -6.98 -6.07 -9.36
C PHE A 108 -5.67 -5.89 -10.10
N VAL A 109 -5.07 -6.96 -10.59
CA VAL A 109 -3.84 -6.90 -11.36
C VAL A 109 -3.97 -7.66 -12.66
N ARG A 110 -3.30 -7.15 -13.69
CA ARG A 110 -3.02 -7.93 -14.89
C ARG A 110 -2.00 -9.00 -14.54
N THR A 111 -2.39 -10.28 -14.58
CA THR A 111 -1.58 -11.41 -14.09
C THR A 111 -0.20 -11.47 -14.76
N ALA A 112 -0.13 -11.18 -16.05
CA ALA A 112 1.13 -11.17 -16.79
C ALA A 112 2.09 -10.11 -16.25
N THR A 113 1.63 -8.86 -16.03
CA THR A 113 2.47 -7.78 -15.52
C THR A 113 2.90 -8.00 -14.07
N TYR A 114 2.03 -8.61 -13.24
CA TYR A 114 2.40 -9.02 -11.87
C TYR A 114 3.58 -10.00 -11.90
N LYS A 115 3.51 -11.03 -12.77
CA LYS A 115 4.58 -12.03 -12.93
C LYS A 115 5.85 -11.42 -13.52
N GLU A 116 5.72 -10.54 -14.52
CA GLU A 116 6.83 -9.83 -15.17
C GLU A 116 7.69 -9.05 -14.18
N VAL A 117 7.06 -8.36 -13.22
CA VAL A 117 7.79 -7.60 -12.20
C VAL A 117 8.26 -8.45 -11.02
N GLY A 118 8.02 -9.76 -11.04
CA GLY A 118 8.46 -10.71 -10.00
C GLY A 118 7.52 -10.85 -8.81
N GLY A 119 6.27 -10.35 -8.91
CA GLY A 119 5.27 -10.45 -7.84
C GLY A 119 5.56 -9.57 -6.63
N LEU A 120 5.02 -9.93 -5.47
CA LEU A 120 5.31 -9.27 -4.19
C LEU A 120 6.69 -9.68 -3.69
N ASP A 121 7.44 -8.75 -3.14
CA ASP A 121 8.75 -9.06 -2.55
C ASP A 121 8.58 -9.69 -1.16
N ALA A 122 8.94 -10.97 -1.04
CA ALA A 122 8.80 -11.74 0.19
C ALA A 122 9.65 -11.20 1.36
N GLY A 123 10.72 -10.45 1.07
CA GLY A 123 11.59 -9.82 2.07
C GLY A 123 10.86 -8.79 2.94
N PHE A 124 9.72 -8.26 2.47
CA PHE A 124 8.89 -7.35 3.25
C PHE A 124 8.12 -8.07 4.37
N PHE A 125 7.81 -9.34 4.22
CA PHE A 125 6.94 -10.13 5.09
C PHE A 125 5.49 -9.64 5.09
N ALA A 126 5.22 -8.41 5.56
CA ALA A 126 3.92 -7.73 5.56
C ALA A 126 4.13 -6.22 5.68
N HIS A 127 3.21 -5.43 5.11
CA HIS A 127 3.22 -3.97 4.96
C HIS A 127 4.26 -3.43 3.97
N GLN A 128 3.81 -2.59 3.06
CA GLN A 128 4.57 -1.92 2.00
C GLN A 128 4.94 -2.82 0.78
N GLU A 129 4.70 -4.13 0.83
CA GLU A 129 4.97 -5.04 -0.29
C GLU A 129 4.11 -4.71 -1.52
N GLU A 130 2.87 -4.29 -1.29
CA GLU A 130 1.97 -3.83 -2.35
C GLU A 130 2.40 -2.49 -2.92
N ILE A 131 2.94 -1.60 -2.09
CA ILE A 131 3.45 -0.30 -2.54
C ILE A 131 4.72 -0.49 -3.37
N ASP A 132 5.62 -1.38 -2.96
CA ASP A 132 6.80 -1.78 -3.72
C ASP A 132 6.41 -2.39 -5.08
N LEU A 133 5.44 -3.30 -5.11
CA LEU A 133 4.90 -3.87 -6.34
C LEU A 133 4.39 -2.77 -7.29
N CYS A 134 3.56 -1.87 -6.76
CA CYS A 134 3.01 -0.74 -7.51
C CYS A 134 4.11 0.17 -8.07
N TRP A 135 5.14 0.45 -7.30
CA TRP A 135 6.28 1.24 -7.77
C TRP A 135 7.02 0.55 -8.92
N ARG A 136 7.31 -0.76 -8.79
CA ARG A 136 7.98 -1.54 -9.85
C ARG A 136 7.16 -1.61 -11.14
N LEU A 137 5.82 -1.72 -11.05
CA LEU A 137 4.92 -1.62 -12.21
C LEU A 137 5.04 -0.24 -12.88
N ARG A 138 4.95 0.83 -12.10
CA ARG A 138 5.06 2.20 -12.62
C ARG A 138 6.43 2.50 -13.24
N SER A 139 7.50 1.99 -12.67
CA SER A 139 8.86 2.15 -13.21
C SER A 139 9.04 1.48 -14.59
N ARG A 140 8.14 0.55 -14.95
CA ARG A 140 8.07 -0.06 -16.29
C ARG A 140 7.07 0.63 -17.23
N GLY A 141 6.51 1.77 -16.82
CA GLY A 141 5.60 2.56 -17.64
C GLY A 141 4.12 2.17 -17.50
N TYR A 142 3.78 1.22 -16.63
CA TYR A 142 2.40 0.86 -16.37
C TYR A 142 1.69 1.90 -15.48
N ARG A 143 0.37 1.94 -15.61
CA ARG A 143 -0.52 2.79 -14.81
C ARG A 143 -1.24 1.96 -13.74
N LEU A 144 -1.55 2.62 -12.64
CA LEU A 144 -2.45 2.12 -11.60
C LEU A 144 -3.58 3.11 -11.47
N VAL A 145 -4.82 2.65 -11.35
CA VAL A 145 -5.99 3.53 -11.32
C VAL A 145 -6.95 3.16 -10.19
N CYS A 146 -7.69 4.16 -9.71
CA CYS A 146 -8.86 3.94 -8.86
C CYS A 146 -10.13 4.02 -9.72
N THR A 147 -11.02 3.03 -9.57
CA THR A 147 -12.36 3.01 -10.17
C THR A 147 -13.41 3.18 -9.07
N PRO A 148 -13.80 4.41 -8.71
CA PRO A 148 -14.64 4.67 -7.54
C PRO A 148 -16.10 4.22 -7.70
N SER A 149 -16.55 3.87 -8.92
CA SER A 149 -17.84 3.23 -9.17
C SER A 149 -17.90 1.78 -8.66
N SER A 150 -16.76 1.14 -8.43
CA SER A 150 -16.64 -0.10 -7.69
C SER A 150 -16.33 0.22 -6.22
N VAL A 151 -17.11 -0.35 -5.31
CA VAL A 151 -16.98 -0.11 -3.86
C VAL A 151 -16.85 -1.44 -3.13
N VAL A 152 -15.91 -1.50 -2.20
CA VAL A 152 -15.78 -2.61 -1.24
C VAL A 152 -15.63 -2.07 0.17
N TYR A 153 -15.95 -2.88 1.17
CA TYR A 153 -15.82 -2.55 2.59
C TYR A 153 -14.75 -3.42 3.23
N HIS A 154 -13.83 -2.80 3.94
CA HIS A 154 -12.74 -3.51 4.61
C HIS A 154 -12.82 -3.29 6.12
N VAL A 155 -12.65 -4.37 6.90
CA VAL A 155 -12.64 -4.28 8.37
C VAL A 155 -11.45 -3.49 8.86
N GLY A 156 -10.29 -3.75 8.28
CA GLY A 156 -9.03 -3.06 8.61
C GLY A 156 -8.54 -3.30 10.04
N GLY A 157 -7.23 -3.35 10.22
CA GLY A 157 -6.63 -3.49 11.56
C GLY A 157 -6.84 -4.84 12.26
N ALA A 158 -7.47 -5.82 11.59
CA ALA A 158 -7.74 -7.13 12.19
C ALA A 158 -6.45 -7.92 12.49
N THR A 159 -5.38 -7.71 11.72
CA THR A 159 -4.15 -8.50 11.82
C THR A 159 -3.16 -7.95 12.85
N LEU A 160 -3.04 -6.63 12.99
CA LEU A 160 -2.15 -5.98 13.96
C LEU A 160 -2.78 -4.69 14.47
N ASN A 161 -2.86 -4.54 15.80
CA ASN A 161 -3.31 -3.30 16.42
C ASN A 161 -2.45 -2.12 15.91
N VAL A 162 -3.09 -0.96 15.65
CA VAL A 162 -2.45 0.26 15.10
C VAL A 162 -1.24 0.69 15.95
N GLU A 163 -1.27 0.46 17.26
CA GLU A 163 -0.22 0.80 18.21
C GLU A 163 0.84 -0.28 18.43
N SER A 164 0.75 -1.41 17.72
CA SER A 164 1.70 -2.52 17.89
C SER A 164 3.14 -2.11 17.52
N PRO A 165 4.12 -2.32 18.42
CA PRO A 165 5.54 -2.09 18.13
C PRO A 165 6.03 -2.90 16.91
N ARG A 166 5.50 -4.11 16.71
CA ARG A 166 5.81 -4.93 15.53
C ARG A 166 5.35 -4.27 14.24
N LYS A 167 4.16 -3.65 14.23
CA LYS A 167 3.67 -2.90 13.07
C LYS A 167 4.52 -1.67 12.80
N THR A 168 4.91 -0.95 13.86
CA THR A 168 5.84 0.18 13.77
C THR A 168 7.17 -0.27 13.16
N PHE A 169 7.76 -1.35 13.66
CA PHE A 169 9.00 -1.92 13.13
C PHE A 169 8.89 -2.22 11.63
N LEU A 170 7.87 -2.99 11.23
CA LEU A 170 7.66 -3.36 9.83
C LEU A 170 7.46 -2.13 8.93
N ASN A 171 6.64 -1.17 9.35
CA ASN A 171 6.40 0.03 8.57
C ASN A 171 7.68 0.85 8.34
N PHE A 172 8.49 1.07 9.36
CA PHE A 172 9.74 1.84 9.22
C PHE A 172 10.80 1.07 8.42
N ARG A 173 11.03 -0.22 8.73
CA ARG A 173 12.01 -1.05 8.00
C ARG A 173 11.65 -1.18 6.53
N ASN A 174 10.41 -1.57 6.26
CA ASN A 174 9.96 -1.85 4.90
C ASN A 174 9.89 -0.58 4.05
N ASN A 175 9.47 0.55 4.64
CA ASN A 175 9.48 1.81 3.92
C ASN A 175 10.91 2.23 3.52
N LEU A 176 11.91 2.05 4.39
CA LEU A 176 13.30 2.33 4.04
C LEU A 176 13.83 1.37 2.97
N LEU A 177 13.50 0.07 3.04
CA LEU A 177 13.86 -0.91 2.02
C LEU A 177 13.22 -0.58 0.67
N MET A 178 11.93 -0.23 0.67
CA MET A 178 11.20 0.17 -0.53
C MET A 178 11.84 1.40 -1.18
N LEU A 179 12.16 2.43 -0.39
CA LEU A 179 12.84 3.63 -0.89
C LEU A 179 14.22 3.32 -1.46
N TYR A 180 15.02 2.53 -0.74
CA TYR A 180 16.36 2.15 -1.17
C TYR A 180 16.34 1.36 -2.48
N LYS A 181 15.35 0.49 -2.66
CA LYS A 181 15.18 -0.36 -3.83
C LYS A 181 14.67 0.40 -5.07
N ASN A 182 13.77 1.37 -4.88
CA ASN A 182 13.00 1.94 -6.00
C ASN A 182 13.32 3.40 -6.32
N LEU A 183 13.95 4.17 -5.41
CA LEU A 183 14.30 5.56 -5.70
C LEU A 183 15.38 5.67 -6.77
N PRO A 184 15.27 6.66 -7.67
CA PRO A 184 16.38 7.01 -8.56
C PRO A 184 17.63 7.38 -7.75
N GLU A 185 18.81 6.96 -8.23
CA GLU A 185 20.10 7.16 -7.54
C GLU A 185 20.35 8.63 -7.17
N LYS A 186 19.98 9.56 -8.06
CA LYS A 186 20.12 11.01 -7.84
C LYS A 186 19.35 11.53 -6.61
N ASP A 187 18.22 10.89 -6.26
CA ASP A 187 17.32 11.29 -5.17
C ASP A 187 17.60 10.50 -3.89
N LEU A 188 18.16 9.29 -4.02
CA LEU A 188 18.33 8.32 -2.95
C LEU A 188 19.07 8.91 -1.74
N LYS A 189 20.25 9.50 -1.98
CA LYS A 189 21.09 10.06 -0.90
C LYS A 189 20.36 11.15 -0.11
N HIS A 190 19.70 12.06 -0.83
CA HIS A 190 18.97 13.17 -0.22
C HIS A 190 17.78 12.67 0.61
N VAL A 191 16.96 11.79 0.04
CA VAL A 191 15.78 11.25 0.72
C VAL A 191 16.19 10.43 1.93
N MET A 192 17.18 9.55 1.82
CA MET A 192 17.64 8.72 2.94
C MET A 192 18.26 9.54 4.07
N HIS A 193 18.94 10.67 3.75
CA HIS A 193 19.42 11.62 4.75
C HIS A 193 18.27 12.32 5.48
N ALA A 194 17.26 12.82 4.75
CA ALA A 194 16.06 13.42 5.37
C ALA A 194 15.32 12.41 6.25
N ARG A 195 15.14 11.16 5.78
CA ARG A 195 14.51 10.07 6.53
C ARG A 195 15.28 9.70 7.80
N PHE A 196 16.60 9.83 7.80
CA PHE A 196 17.37 9.66 9.04
C PHE A 196 16.83 10.56 10.14
N TRP A 197 16.71 11.85 9.89
CA TRP A 197 16.22 12.80 10.88
C TRP A 197 14.73 12.64 11.20
N LEU A 198 13.90 12.46 10.19
CA LEU A 198 12.45 12.33 10.36
C LEU A 198 12.07 11.08 11.15
N ASP A 199 12.74 9.96 10.93
CA ASP A 199 12.49 8.73 11.67
C ASP A 199 12.89 8.87 13.15
N TYR A 200 14.01 9.56 13.46
CA TYR A 200 14.38 9.83 14.85
C TYR A 200 13.49 10.87 15.53
N ILE A 201 12.93 11.84 14.78
CA ILE A 201 11.89 12.73 15.30
C ILE A 201 10.64 11.93 15.66
N ALA A 202 10.25 10.97 14.82
CA ALA A 202 9.13 10.07 15.13
C ALA A 202 9.42 9.21 16.38
N ALA A 203 10.65 8.69 16.53
CA ALA A 203 11.06 7.96 17.72
C ALA A 203 11.01 8.84 18.99
N ALA A 204 11.50 10.08 18.90
CA ALA A 204 11.42 11.04 19.99
C ALA A 204 9.97 11.35 20.40
N LYS A 205 9.07 11.52 19.43
CA LYS A 205 7.63 11.66 19.71
C LYS A 205 7.10 10.46 20.48
N PHE A 206 7.42 9.23 20.11
CA PHE A 206 7.01 8.03 20.84
C PHE A 206 7.54 8.03 22.28
N LEU A 207 8.78 8.46 22.50
CA LEU A 207 9.35 8.58 23.84
C LEU A 207 8.58 9.60 24.69
N LEU A 208 8.33 10.79 24.14
CA LEU A 208 7.61 11.88 24.82
C LEU A 208 6.15 11.54 25.14
N THR A 209 5.54 10.65 24.35
CA THR A 209 4.16 10.19 24.56
C THR A 209 4.06 8.87 25.36
N GLY A 210 5.17 8.36 25.92
CA GLY A 210 5.17 7.15 26.74
C GLY A 210 5.14 5.82 25.95
N HIS A 211 5.22 5.86 24.61
CA HIS A 211 5.20 4.67 23.75
C HIS A 211 6.62 4.13 23.53
N TYR A 212 7.34 3.83 24.60
CA TYR A 212 8.74 3.37 24.59
C TYR A 212 9.01 2.16 23.66
N PRO A 213 8.13 1.11 23.62
CA PRO A 213 8.33 -0.01 22.70
C PRO A 213 8.30 0.39 21.23
N ASN A 214 7.49 1.40 20.85
CA ASN A 214 7.43 1.90 19.46
C ASN A 214 8.68 2.73 19.12
N ALA A 215 9.20 3.52 20.05
CA ALA A 215 10.47 4.24 19.86
C ALA A 215 11.62 3.25 19.61
N ARG A 216 11.71 2.18 20.42
CA ARG A 216 12.68 1.09 20.23
C ARG A 216 12.47 0.40 18.86
N ALA A 217 11.22 0.17 18.48
CA ALA A 217 10.90 -0.45 17.18
C ALA A 217 11.40 0.37 15.97
N VAL A 218 11.37 1.70 16.04
CA VAL A 218 11.95 2.58 15.01
C VAL A 218 13.48 2.39 14.93
N TYR A 219 14.17 2.36 16.05
CA TYR A 219 15.62 2.14 16.11
C TYR A 219 16.00 0.77 15.51
N GLU A 220 15.33 -0.31 15.97
CA GLU A 220 15.56 -1.68 15.48
C GLU A 220 15.23 -1.82 13.99
N ALA A 221 14.20 -1.12 13.50
CA ALA A 221 13.86 -1.08 12.09
C ALA A 221 14.98 -0.49 11.23
N ARG A 222 15.60 0.59 11.69
CA ARG A 222 16.73 1.20 10.99
C ARG A 222 17.98 0.32 11.03
N LYS A 223 18.23 -0.35 12.16
CA LYS A 223 19.32 -1.33 12.26
C LYS A 223 19.12 -2.48 11.27
N ALA A 224 17.94 -3.11 11.28
CA ALA A 224 17.61 -4.19 10.36
C ALA A 224 17.67 -3.75 8.89
N PHE A 225 17.27 -2.52 8.57
CA PHE A 225 17.45 -1.96 7.23
C PHE A 225 18.92 -1.93 6.81
N HIS A 226 19.84 -1.52 7.71
CA HIS A 226 21.28 -1.48 7.40
C HIS A 226 21.91 -2.85 7.19
N GLU A 227 21.33 -3.90 7.79
CA GLU A 227 21.77 -5.29 7.63
C GLU A 227 21.25 -5.93 6.31
N LEU A 228 20.15 -5.40 5.76
CA LEU A 228 19.46 -5.97 4.58
C LEU A 228 19.73 -5.23 3.26
N LYS A 229 20.27 -4.00 3.28
CA LYS A 229 20.52 -3.17 2.09
C LYS A 229 21.76 -3.61 1.28
#